data_18e19fc129ef4ef922079f76fe256f63
#
_entry.id   18e19fc129ef4ef922079f76fe256f63
#
_cell.length_a   1.000
_cell.length_b   1.000
_cell.length_c   1.000
_cell.angle_alpha   90.00
_cell.angle_beta   90.00
_cell.angle_gamma   90.00
#
_symmetry.space_group_name_H-M   'P 1'
#
loop_
_entity.id
_entity.type
_entity.pdbx_description
1 polymer ?
#
loop_
_entity_poly.entity_id
_entity_poly.type
_entity_poly.pdbx_seq_one_letter_code
_entity_poly.pdbx_strand_id
1 'polypeptide(L)' 'MEEMENWKEFLHKKINVIVDDPPSPYPKSKEGFLIDITPTHLVLKRNDKTEALRLSDVRRIELRGGNDF' A
#
# COMPACT_ATOMS: atom_id res chain seq x y z
N MET A 1 4.49 10.40 -11.83
CA MET A 1 4.40 9.89 -12.47
C MET A 1 4.89 8.56 -12.66
N GLU A 2 6.15 8.34 -12.81
CA GLU A 2 6.59 7.02 -12.99
C GLU A 2 6.38 6.18 -11.77
N GLU A 3 6.44 6.77 -10.61
CA GLU A 3 6.25 6.01 -9.42
C GLU A 3 4.84 5.48 -9.33
N MET A 4 3.87 6.29 -9.74
CA MET A 4 2.53 5.81 -9.70
C MET A 4 2.33 4.67 -10.66
N GLU A 5 2.97 4.72 -11.80
CA GLU A 5 2.80 3.62 -12.72
C GLU A 5 3.42 2.37 -12.21
N ASN A 6 4.54 2.47 -11.54
CA ASN A 6 5.17 1.30 -10.97
C ASN A 6 4.27 0.66 -9.93
N TRP A 7 3.55 1.48 -9.17
CA TRP A 7 2.71 0.93 -8.12
C TRP A 7 1.52 0.17 -8.72
N LYS A 8 1.13 0.46 -9.94
CA LYS A 8 0.06 -0.31 -10.56
C LYS A 8 0.42 -1.77 -10.72
N GLU A 9 1.69 -2.09 -10.73
CA GLU A 9 2.08 -3.48 -10.82
C GLU A 9 1.68 -4.26 -9.60
N PHE A 10 1.38 -3.59 -8.50
CA PHE A 10 0.98 -4.28 -7.30
C PHE A 10 -0.53 -4.47 -7.18
N LEU A 11 -1.29 -3.97 -8.16
CA LEU A 11 -2.74 -4.14 -8.09
C LEU A 11 -3.11 -5.60 -8.02
N HIS A 12 -4.03 -5.90 -7.13
CA HIS A 12 -4.57 -7.25 -6.91
C HIS A 12 -3.53 -8.20 -6.32
N LYS A 13 -2.47 -7.66 -5.77
CA LYS A 13 -1.46 -8.48 -5.14
C LYS A 13 -1.38 -8.16 -3.66
N LYS A 14 -0.88 -9.12 -2.90
CA LYS A 14 -0.72 -8.90 -1.47
C LYS A 14 0.56 -8.11 -1.25
N ILE A 15 0.44 -6.99 -0.59
CA ILE A 15 1.58 -6.10 -0.41
C ILE A 15 1.64 -5.65 1.03
N ASN A 16 2.78 -5.08 1.38
CA ASN A 16 2.99 -4.45 2.67
C ASN A 16 3.35 -3.00 2.39
N VAL A 17 2.57 -2.08 2.91
CA VAL A 17 2.77 -0.66 2.68
C VAL A 17 3.36 -0.05 3.94
N ILE A 18 4.48 0.62 3.79
CA ILE A 18 5.14 1.29 4.91
C ILE A 18 4.69 2.75 4.88
N VAL A 19 4.05 3.19 5.94
CA VAL A 19 3.50 4.54 5.98
C VAL A 19 4.01 5.29 7.20
N ASP A 20 4.09 6.60 7.07
CA ASP A 20 4.35 7.45 8.20
C ASP A 20 3.05 7.68 8.94
N ASP A 21 3.10 7.71 10.25
CA ASP A 21 1.90 7.86 11.03
C ASP A 21 2.19 8.82 12.18
N PRO A 22 2.28 10.10 11.91
CA PRO A 22 2.51 11.05 13.00
C PRO A 22 1.36 11.00 13.98
N PRO A 23 1.62 11.25 15.25
CA PRO A 23 2.90 11.72 15.77
C PRO A 23 3.90 10.63 16.10
N SER A 24 3.65 9.41 15.69
CA SER A 24 4.58 8.34 16.01
C SER A 24 5.89 8.57 15.26
N PRO A 25 7.03 8.41 15.92
CA PRO A 25 8.30 8.57 15.22
C PRO A 25 8.67 7.38 14.37
N TYR A 26 7.90 6.31 14.46
CA TYR A 26 8.24 5.10 13.72
C TYR A 26 7.22 4.86 12.62
N PRO A 27 7.66 4.41 11.46
CA PRO A 27 6.71 4.07 10.41
C PRO A 27 5.92 2.82 10.80
N LYS A 28 4.76 2.69 10.22
CA LYS A 28 3.93 1.53 10.44
C LYS A 28 3.80 0.76 9.15
N SER A 29 3.61 -0.53 9.26
CA SER A 29 3.38 -1.34 8.07
C SER A 29 1.94 -1.83 8.06
N LYS A 30 1.33 -1.81 6.88
CA LYS A 30 -0.03 -2.24 6.69
C LYS A 30 -0.05 -3.24 5.57
N GLU A 31 -0.51 -4.45 5.86
CA GLU A 31 -0.48 -5.52 4.89
C GLU A 31 -1.87 -5.80 4.38
N GLY A 32 -2.02 -6.00 3.10
CA GLY A 32 -3.32 -6.31 2.52
C GLY A 32 -3.20 -6.44 1.02
N PHE A 33 -4.36 -6.63 0.37
CA PHE A 33 -4.39 -6.68 -1.08
C PHE A 33 -4.65 -5.29 -1.61
N LEU A 34 -3.86 -4.87 -2.59
CA LEU A 34 -4.05 -3.58 -3.22
C LEU A 34 -5.17 -3.72 -4.25
N ILE A 35 -6.28 -3.08 -4.01
CA ILE A 35 -7.42 -3.22 -4.90
C ILE A 35 -7.65 -2.00 -5.77
N ASP A 36 -7.03 -0.88 -5.46
CA ASP A 36 -7.21 0.30 -6.29
C ASP A 36 -6.11 1.31 -5.99
N ILE A 37 -5.80 2.14 -6.97
CA ILE A 37 -4.88 3.24 -6.82
C ILE A 37 -5.55 4.44 -7.44
N THR A 38 -5.72 5.49 -6.66
CA THR A 38 -6.24 6.75 -7.18
C THR A 38 -5.10 7.75 -7.20
N PRO A 39 -5.30 8.93 -7.76
CA PRO A 39 -4.22 9.92 -7.77
C PRO A 39 -3.75 10.34 -6.40
N THR A 40 -4.54 10.14 -5.36
CA THR A 40 -4.17 10.60 -4.02
C THR A 40 -4.08 9.48 -3.00
N HIS A 41 -4.58 8.29 -3.29
CA HIS A 41 -4.67 7.23 -2.29
C HIS A 41 -4.37 5.87 -2.86
N LEU A 42 -3.91 4.98 -1.99
CA LEU A 42 -3.92 3.55 -2.26
C LEU A 42 -5.07 2.95 -1.46
N VAL A 43 -5.77 2.01 -2.04
CA VAL A 43 -6.87 1.35 -1.33
C VAL A 43 -6.49 -0.11 -1.10
N LEU A 44 -6.41 -0.48 0.16
CA LEU A 44 -6.05 -1.83 0.57
C LEU A 44 -7.25 -2.53 1.14
N LYS A 45 -7.38 -3.82 0.81
CA LYS A 45 -8.38 -4.66 1.44
C LYS A 45 -7.69 -5.56 2.45
N ARG A 46 -8.09 -5.46 3.70
CA ARG A 46 -7.51 -6.22 4.79
C ARG A 46 -8.63 -6.94 5.50
N ASN A 47 -8.61 -8.25 5.44
CA ASN A 47 -9.68 -9.05 6.01
C ASN A 47 -11.00 -8.59 5.43
N ASP A 48 -11.90 -8.09 6.25
CA ASP A 48 -13.17 -7.64 5.75
C ASP A 48 -13.21 -6.15 5.60
N LYS A 49 -12.12 -5.44 5.75
CA LYS A 49 -12.14 -4.00 5.74
C LYS A 49 -11.38 -3.45 4.56
N THR A 50 -11.79 -2.28 4.11
CA THR A 50 -11.09 -1.56 3.07
C THR A 50 -10.55 -0.29 3.68
N GLU A 51 -9.27 -0.01 3.42
CA GLU A 51 -8.64 1.15 4.00
C GLU A 51 -7.97 1.95 2.90
N ALA A 52 -8.18 3.25 2.88
CA ALA A 52 -7.52 4.13 1.92
C ALA A 52 -6.34 4.81 2.61
N LEU A 53 -5.17 4.73 2.01
CA LEU A 53 -3.97 5.32 2.56
C LEU A 53 -3.52 6.43 1.63
N ARG A 54 -3.24 7.60 2.19
CA ARG A 54 -2.82 8.71 1.37
C ARG A 54 -1.43 8.46 0.80
N LEU A 55 -1.26 8.72 -0.47
CA LEU A 55 0.02 8.49 -1.12
C LEU A 55 1.12 9.33 -0.48
N SER A 56 0.77 10.52 0.02
CA SER A 56 1.78 11.36 0.63
C SER A 56 2.34 10.76 1.92
N ASP A 57 1.62 9.82 2.53
CA ASP A 57 2.08 9.19 3.75
C ASP A 57 2.81 7.88 3.46
N VAL A 58 2.80 7.41 2.24
CA VAL A 58 3.39 6.10 1.91
C VAL A 58 4.87 6.29 1.66
N ARG A 59 5.68 5.54 2.38
CA ARG A 59 7.11 5.60 2.20
C ARG A 59 7.57 4.61 1.15
N ARG A 60 7.01 3.41 1.16
CA ARG A 60 7.35 2.42 0.13
C ARG A 60 6.36 1.29 0.20
N ILE A 61 6.37 0.48 -0.82
CA ILE A 61 5.51 -0.69 -0.93
C ILE A 61 6.41 -1.89 -1.15
N GLU A 62 6.12 -2.98 -0.44
CA GLU A 62 6.86 -4.22 -0.58
C GLU A 62 5.91 -5.32 -1.00
N LEU A 63 6.31 -6.10 -1.98
CA LEU A 63 5.50 -7.21 -2.42
C LEU A 63 5.64 -8.33 -1.42
N ARG A 64 4.51 -8.88 -0.97
CA ARG A 64 4.59 -9.87 0.06
C ARG A 64 4.31 -11.24 -0.45
N GLY A 65 3.25 -11.55 -0.82
CA GLY A 65 2.95 -12.90 -1.06
C GLY A 65 3.13 -13.39 -2.43
N GLY A 66 3.50 -12.50 -3.26
CA GLY A 66 3.56 -12.91 -4.59
C GLY A 66 4.56 -13.93 -4.86
N ASN A 67 5.45 -14.07 -3.97
CA ASN A 67 6.45 -14.93 -4.27
C ASN A 67 6.09 -16.27 -3.97
N ASP A 68 5.04 -16.49 -3.50
CA ASP A 68 4.79 -17.64 -3.24
C ASP A 68 4.35 -18.25 -4.22
N PHE A 69 4.56 -18.58 -4.80
CA PHE A 69 4.07 -19.28 -5.68
C PHE A 69 4.92 -19.78 -6.29
#